data_15a204f5fd87a4b42c67b538ac4fdd30
#
_entry.id   15a204f5fd87a4b42c67b538ac4fdd30
#
_cell.length_a   1.000
_cell.length_b   1.000
_cell.length_c   1.000
_cell.angle_alpha   90.00
_cell.angle_beta   90.00
_cell.angle_gamma   90.00
#
_symmetry.space_group_name_H-M   'P 1'
#
loop_
_entity.id
_entity.type
_entity.pdbx_description
1 polymer ?
#
loop_
_entity_poly.entity_id
_entity_poly.type
_entity_poly.pdbx_seq_one_letter_code
_entity_poly.pdbx_strand_id
1 'polypeptide(L)'
;DGVINEDEWREATKINQFVQVKPNEASNPSEKTTVLLLITNSTFYIAAKLYDKSPSDIIAKVSRQGASISNDDFFRVQIDPFNSKRAGYRFQVNMNSVRNEGIFLNITSINDDWTSIWEAKATQTSYGWSTEIAIPFKSLSFDPETDVWGFNVFRYISRKNELISWITRNQESNIS
;
A
#
# COMPACT_ATOMS: atom_id res chain seq x y z
N ASP A 1 -8.89 -2.24 12.94
CA ASP A 1 -8.00 -2.11 14.10
C ASP A 1 -6.53 -2.42 13.76
N GLY A 2 -6.27 -2.91 12.55
CA GLY A 2 -4.94 -3.30 12.04
C GLY A 2 -4.59 -4.78 12.28
N VAL A 3 -5.49 -5.52 12.89
CA VAL A 3 -5.36 -6.97 13.11
C VAL A 3 -6.25 -7.69 12.10
N ILE A 4 -5.65 -8.49 11.23
CA ILE A 4 -6.37 -9.15 10.12
C ILE A 4 -6.92 -10.49 10.64
N ASN A 5 -8.10 -10.45 11.23
CA ASN A 5 -8.79 -11.60 11.87
C ASN A 5 -10.28 -11.70 11.53
N GLU A 6 -10.87 -10.75 10.82
CA GLU A 6 -12.26 -10.77 10.39
C GLU A 6 -12.49 -11.87 9.34
N ASP A 7 -13.66 -12.49 9.39
CA ASP A 7 -14.04 -13.55 8.49
C ASP A 7 -14.11 -13.11 7.02
N GLU A 8 -14.43 -11.85 6.79
CA GLU A 8 -14.50 -11.23 5.46
C GLU A 8 -13.19 -11.35 4.67
N TRP A 9 -12.05 -11.34 5.35
CA TRP A 9 -10.74 -11.50 4.71
C TRP A 9 -10.50 -12.88 4.11
N ARG A 10 -11.34 -13.87 4.43
CA ARG A 10 -11.26 -15.22 3.84
C ARG A 10 -11.67 -15.25 2.38
N GLU A 11 -12.57 -14.35 1.98
CA GLU A 11 -13.06 -14.21 0.59
C GLU A 11 -12.22 -13.21 -0.21
N ALA A 12 -11.24 -12.56 0.40
CA ALA A 12 -10.43 -11.54 -0.23
C ALA A 12 -9.48 -12.10 -1.30
N THR A 13 -9.29 -11.35 -2.37
CA THR A 13 -8.26 -11.64 -3.36
C THR A 13 -6.88 -11.51 -2.73
N LYS A 14 -6.04 -12.53 -2.88
CA LYS A 14 -4.72 -12.59 -2.26
C LYS A 14 -3.60 -12.30 -3.24
N ILE A 15 -2.73 -11.37 -2.87
CA ILE A 15 -1.48 -11.05 -3.56
C ILE A 15 -0.30 -11.47 -2.68
N ASN A 16 0.61 -12.26 -3.20
CA ASN A 16 1.78 -12.75 -2.46
C ASN A 16 3.06 -12.87 -3.30
N GLN A 17 3.01 -12.41 -4.54
CA GLN A 17 4.17 -12.38 -5.44
C GLN A 17 4.67 -10.96 -5.54
N PHE A 18 5.85 -10.71 -5.01
CA PHE A 18 6.49 -9.41 -4.98
C PHE A 18 7.92 -9.53 -5.49
N VAL A 19 8.43 -8.42 -6.00
CA VAL A 19 9.82 -8.30 -6.43
C VAL A 19 10.44 -7.04 -5.86
N GLN A 20 11.75 -7.05 -5.71
CA GLN A 20 12.48 -5.85 -5.32
C GLN A 20 12.48 -4.83 -6.47
N VAL A 21 12.24 -3.56 -6.10
CA VAL A 21 12.51 -2.39 -6.95
C VAL A 21 13.92 -1.88 -6.68
N LYS A 22 14.33 -1.95 -5.41
CA LYS A 22 15.68 -1.66 -4.93
C LYS A 22 15.96 -2.46 -3.65
N PRO A 23 17.23 -2.73 -3.29
CA PRO A 23 18.45 -2.37 -3.99
C PRO A 23 18.73 -3.24 -5.23
N ASN A 24 18.14 -4.45 -5.31
CA ASN A 24 18.43 -5.42 -6.37
C ASN A 24 17.18 -5.64 -7.22
N GLU A 25 17.03 -4.85 -8.29
CA GLU A 25 15.84 -4.89 -9.16
C GLU A 25 15.52 -6.31 -9.63
N ALA A 26 14.20 -6.65 -9.62
CA ALA A 26 13.63 -7.93 -9.98
C ALA A 26 14.08 -9.14 -9.12
N SER A 27 14.84 -8.92 -8.06
CA SER A 27 15.21 -9.98 -7.13
C SER A 27 14.07 -10.34 -6.18
N ASN A 28 14.17 -11.51 -5.55
CA ASN A 28 13.22 -11.91 -4.53
C ASN A 28 13.28 -10.97 -3.31
N PRO A 29 12.13 -10.62 -2.70
CA PRO A 29 12.08 -9.87 -1.46
C PRO A 29 12.82 -10.59 -0.32
N SER A 30 13.50 -9.81 0.53
CA SER A 30 14.18 -10.38 1.72
C SER A 30 13.21 -10.80 2.81
N GLU A 31 12.01 -10.20 2.84
CA GLU A 31 10.93 -10.47 3.78
C GLU A 31 9.62 -10.72 3.04
N LYS A 32 8.83 -11.65 3.55
CA LYS A 32 7.53 -12.01 2.96
C LYS A 32 6.51 -10.88 3.14
N THR A 33 5.69 -10.69 2.12
CA THR A 33 4.53 -9.80 2.15
C THR A 33 3.31 -10.54 1.62
N THR A 34 2.16 -10.36 2.25
CA THR A 34 0.87 -10.86 1.78
C THR A 34 -0.12 -9.73 1.84
N VAL A 35 -0.81 -9.47 0.75
CA VAL A 35 -1.85 -8.44 0.67
C VAL A 35 -3.18 -9.11 0.33
N LEU A 36 -4.24 -8.64 0.96
CA LEU A 36 -5.61 -9.08 0.77
C LEU A 36 -6.42 -7.89 0.26
N LEU A 37 -7.21 -8.11 -0.77
CA LEU A 37 -8.05 -7.09 -1.39
C LEU A 37 -9.52 -7.50 -1.32
N LEU A 38 -10.36 -6.58 -0.86
CA LEU A 38 -11.80 -6.75 -0.81
C LEU A 38 -12.46 -5.48 -1.31
N ILE A 39 -13.41 -5.62 -2.24
CA ILE A 39 -14.14 -4.50 -2.82
C ILE A 39 -15.60 -4.65 -2.47
N THR A 40 -16.19 -3.59 -1.94
CA THR A 40 -17.63 -3.45 -1.74
C THR A 40 -18.20 -2.42 -2.71
N ASN A 41 -19.51 -2.20 -2.69
CA ASN A 41 -20.16 -1.18 -3.54
C ASN A 41 -19.69 0.25 -3.25
N SER A 42 -19.02 0.51 -2.13
CA SER A 42 -18.66 1.86 -1.70
C SER A 42 -17.21 2.04 -1.29
N THR A 43 -16.47 0.95 -1.06
CA THR A 43 -15.17 1.04 -0.40
C THR A 43 -14.23 -0.05 -0.91
N PHE A 44 -12.99 0.34 -1.11
CA PHE A 44 -11.89 -0.56 -1.36
C PHE A 44 -11.14 -0.82 -0.05
N TYR A 45 -11.13 -2.07 0.39
CA TYR A 45 -10.43 -2.52 1.58
C TYR A 45 -9.15 -3.25 1.20
N ILE A 46 -8.07 -2.90 1.85
CA ILE A 46 -6.75 -3.52 1.65
C ILE A 46 -6.20 -3.91 3.02
N ALA A 47 -5.83 -5.16 3.19
CA ALA A 47 -5.09 -5.60 4.36
C ALA A 47 -3.73 -6.14 3.95
N ALA A 48 -2.70 -5.86 4.76
CA ALA A 48 -1.35 -6.34 4.48
C ALA A 48 -0.73 -6.99 5.72
N LYS A 49 -0.21 -8.22 5.54
CA LYS A 49 0.66 -8.92 6.51
C LYS A 49 2.10 -8.76 6.05
N LEU A 50 2.87 -8.02 6.83
CA LEU A 50 4.21 -7.55 6.53
C LEU A 50 5.18 -8.29 7.44
N TYR A 51 5.61 -9.48 7.02
CA TYR A 51 6.48 -10.34 7.80
C TYR A 51 7.87 -9.74 7.91
N ASP A 52 8.51 -9.95 9.02
CA ASP A 52 9.88 -9.51 9.29
C ASP A 52 10.55 -10.49 10.26
N LYS A 53 11.75 -10.92 9.94
CA LYS A 53 12.53 -11.84 10.79
C LYS A 53 13.02 -11.18 12.07
N SER A 54 13.04 -9.84 12.11
CA SER A 54 13.44 -9.04 13.24
C SER A 54 12.39 -7.97 13.53
N PRO A 55 11.21 -8.33 14.09
CA PRO A 55 10.11 -7.37 14.30
C PRO A 55 10.47 -6.22 15.23
N SER A 56 11.46 -6.41 16.11
CA SER A 56 11.98 -5.34 16.98
C SER A 56 12.77 -4.26 16.23
N ASP A 57 13.25 -4.56 15.04
CA ASP A 57 14.10 -3.67 14.26
C ASP A 57 13.32 -2.87 13.19
N ILE A 58 11.99 -2.98 13.20
CA ILE A 58 11.10 -2.20 12.34
C ILE A 58 11.23 -0.73 12.70
N ILE A 59 11.43 0.13 11.71
CA ILE A 59 11.62 1.55 11.90
C ILE A 59 10.29 2.28 11.69
N ALA A 60 9.74 2.84 12.77
CA ALA A 60 8.53 3.67 12.76
C ALA A 60 8.71 4.83 13.75
N LYS A 61 9.43 5.87 13.33
CA LYS A 61 9.79 7.03 14.16
C LYS A 61 8.75 8.14 14.10
N VAL A 62 8.05 8.25 13.00
CA VAL A 62 7.04 9.29 12.78
C VAL A 62 5.74 8.89 13.46
N SER A 63 5.17 9.81 14.27
CA SER A 63 3.90 9.62 14.99
C SER A 63 2.87 10.71 14.70
N ARG A 64 3.27 11.81 14.02
CA ARG A 64 2.37 12.90 13.66
C ARG A 64 1.65 12.60 12.35
N GLN A 65 0.32 12.62 12.34
CA GLN A 65 -0.50 12.44 11.13
C GLN A 65 -0.15 13.47 10.06
N GLY A 66 -0.14 13.02 8.79
CA GLY A 66 0.19 13.82 7.62
C GLY A 66 1.68 14.13 7.44
N ALA A 67 2.54 13.76 8.38
CA ALA A 67 3.98 13.94 8.23
C ALA A 67 4.57 12.93 7.23
N SER A 68 5.69 13.30 6.60
CA SER A 68 6.42 12.38 5.71
C SER A 68 6.94 11.18 6.49
N ILE A 69 6.62 9.98 6.01
CA ILE A 69 7.08 8.69 6.55
C ILE A 69 8.08 7.99 5.64
N SER A 70 8.74 8.75 4.77
CA SER A 70 9.66 8.21 3.74
C SER A 70 10.87 7.46 4.29
N ASN A 71 11.25 7.73 5.55
CA ASN A 71 12.36 7.08 6.24
C ASN A 71 11.93 5.98 7.22
N ASP A 72 10.63 5.77 7.36
CA ASP A 72 10.07 4.67 8.16
C ASP A 72 9.82 3.43 7.29
N ASP A 73 9.61 2.30 7.94
CA ASP A 73 8.97 1.17 7.28
C ASP A 73 7.54 1.57 6.92
N PHE A 74 7.15 1.40 5.67
CA PHE A 74 5.81 1.75 5.23
C PHE A 74 5.20 0.72 4.28
N PHE A 75 3.88 0.71 4.25
CA PHE A 75 3.08 0.09 3.21
C PHE A 75 2.39 1.18 2.39
N ARG A 76 2.40 1.04 1.06
CA ARG A 76 1.87 2.02 0.11
C ARG A 76 0.94 1.35 -0.89
N VAL A 77 -0.17 2.01 -1.13
CA VAL A 77 -1.13 1.68 -2.19
C VAL A 77 -1.11 2.79 -3.23
N GLN A 78 -1.11 2.42 -4.50
CA GLN A 78 -1.31 3.34 -5.62
C GLN A 78 -2.51 2.87 -6.43
N ILE A 79 -3.40 3.81 -6.75
CA ILE A 79 -4.64 3.58 -7.52
C ILE A 79 -4.70 4.60 -8.64
N ASP A 80 -4.91 4.13 -9.87
CA ASP A 80 -5.18 4.95 -11.05
C ASP A 80 -6.61 4.65 -11.55
N PRO A 81 -7.63 5.39 -11.08
CA PRO A 81 -9.03 5.11 -11.42
C PRO A 81 -9.41 5.53 -12.85
N PHE A 82 -8.50 6.18 -13.56
CA PHE A 82 -8.68 6.57 -14.96
C PHE A 82 -7.95 5.63 -15.92
N ASN A 83 -7.22 4.65 -15.38
CA ASN A 83 -6.33 3.76 -16.15
C ASN A 83 -5.40 4.53 -17.12
N SER A 84 -4.99 5.71 -16.69
CA SER A 84 -4.17 6.63 -17.48
C SER A 84 -2.72 6.19 -17.61
N LYS A 85 -2.25 5.34 -16.68
CA LYS A 85 -0.86 4.89 -16.52
C LYS A 85 0.12 6.04 -16.24
N ARG A 86 -0.39 7.23 -15.93
CA ARG A 86 0.39 8.47 -15.75
C ARG A 86 0.15 9.15 -14.43
N ALA A 87 -1.07 9.06 -13.90
CA ALA A 87 -1.47 9.75 -12.68
C ALA A 87 -2.39 8.86 -11.85
N GLY A 88 -2.45 9.13 -10.56
CA GLY A 88 -3.32 8.42 -9.65
C GLY A 88 -3.11 8.84 -8.21
N TYR A 89 -3.75 8.15 -7.32
CA TYR A 89 -3.72 8.39 -5.89
C TYR A 89 -2.72 7.49 -5.21
N ARG A 90 -2.02 8.06 -4.24
CA ARG A 90 -1.08 7.37 -3.37
C ARG A 90 -1.58 7.44 -1.92
N PHE A 91 -1.67 6.30 -1.27
CA PHE A 91 -2.00 6.15 0.16
C PHE A 91 -0.87 5.39 0.83
N GLN A 92 -0.39 5.88 1.95
CA GLN A 92 0.78 5.33 2.62
C GLN A 92 0.58 5.35 4.13
N VAL A 93 0.99 4.27 4.79
CA VAL A 93 0.89 4.11 6.25
C VAL A 93 2.16 3.48 6.81
N ASN A 94 2.60 3.93 7.99
CA ASN A 94 3.66 3.27 8.77
C ASN A 94 3.08 2.41 9.90
N MET A 95 3.93 1.71 10.64
CA MET A 95 3.50 0.86 11.76
C MET A 95 2.84 1.64 12.91
N ASN A 96 3.07 2.94 13.05
CA ASN A 96 2.41 3.81 14.02
C ASN A 96 1.02 4.29 13.56
N SER A 97 0.47 3.75 12.47
CA SER A 97 -0.78 4.20 11.84
C SER A 97 -0.74 5.66 11.38
N VAL A 98 0.44 6.22 11.12
CA VAL A 98 0.57 7.53 10.47
C VAL A 98 0.25 7.39 9.00
N ARG A 99 -0.73 8.15 8.56
CA ARG A 99 -1.19 8.20 7.18
C ARG A 99 -0.55 9.37 6.45
N ASN A 100 -0.19 9.13 5.21
CA ASN A 100 0.26 10.14 4.27
C ASN A 100 -0.30 9.80 2.89
N GLU A 101 -0.96 10.75 2.26
CA GLU A 101 -1.57 10.61 0.95
C GLU A 101 -1.06 11.65 -0.04
N GLY A 102 -1.37 11.48 -1.31
CA GLY A 102 -1.01 12.41 -2.36
C GLY A 102 -1.45 11.92 -3.74
N ILE A 103 -1.28 12.79 -4.73
CA ILE A 103 -1.45 12.44 -6.14
C ILE A 103 -0.07 12.26 -6.76
N PHE A 104 0.16 11.15 -7.44
CA PHE A 104 1.32 11.00 -8.29
C PHE A 104 1.00 11.44 -9.72
N LEU A 105 1.92 12.23 -10.29
CA LEU A 105 1.86 12.69 -11.67
C LEU A 105 3.11 12.17 -12.37
N ASN A 106 2.94 11.26 -13.32
CA ASN A 106 4.04 10.51 -13.89
C ASN A 106 4.81 9.70 -12.80
N ILE A 107 5.95 9.15 -13.14
CA ILE A 107 6.70 8.26 -12.23
C ILE A 107 7.45 9.03 -11.14
N THR A 108 7.66 10.33 -11.30
CA THR A 108 8.63 11.11 -10.52
C THR A 108 8.07 12.27 -9.72
N SER A 109 6.83 12.68 -9.98
CA SER A 109 6.23 13.84 -9.31
C SER A 109 5.11 13.41 -8.39
N ILE A 110 5.16 13.84 -7.13
CA ILE A 110 4.11 13.61 -6.14
C ILE A 110 3.65 14.97 -5.62
N ASN A 111 2.34 15.19 -5.63
CA ASN A 111 1.71 16.32 -4.95
C ASN A 111 1.15 15.84 -3.62
N ASP A 112 1.82 16.17 -2.53
CA ASP A 112 1.44 15.83 -1.16
C ASP A 112 0.45 16.84 -0.53
N ASP A 113 0.10 17.93 -1.25
CA ASP A 113 -0.89 18.91 -0.78
C ASP A 113 -2.33 18.39 -0.94
N TRP A 114 -2.52 17.34 -1.75
CA TRP A 114 -3.82 16.69 -1.88
C TRP A 114 -4.12 15.83 -0.65
N THR A 115 -5.33 15.97 -0.14
CA THR A 115 -5.82 15.18 1.00
C THR A 115 -7.20 14.61 0.71
N SER A 116 -7.55 13.52 1.39
CA SER A 116 -8.81 12.82 1.23
C SER A 116 -9.26 12.14 2.53
N ILE A 117 -10.52 11.69 2.55
CA ILE A 117 -11.05 10.93 3.67
C ILE A 117 -10.82 9.44 3.42
N TRP A 118 -9.94 8.86 4.17
CA TRP A 118 -9.65 7.43 4.18
C TRP A 118 -9.17 7.00 5.55
N GLU A 119 -9.15 5.71 5.81
CA GLU A 119 -8.75 5.17 7.10
C GLU A 119 -7.64 4.14 6.93
N ALA A 120 -6.73 4.12 7.90
CA ALA A 120 -5.76 3.04 8.05
C ALA A 120 -5.44 2.84 9.52
N LYS A 121 -5.25 1.58 9.88
CA LYS A 121 -4.72 1.16 11.18
C LYS A 121 -3.62 0.15 10.95
N ALA A 122 -2.61 0.23 11.79
CA ALA A 122 -1.49 -0.69 11.78
C ALA A 122 -1.21 -1.21 13.19
N THR A 123 -0.74 -2.42 13.28
CA THR A 123 -0.44 -3.09 14.55
C THR A 123 0.85 -3.90 14.41
N GLN A 124 1.73 -3.76 15.41
CA GLN A 124 2.89 -4.64 15.53
C GLN A 124 2.44 -6.05 15.94
N THR A 125 3.04 -7.04 15.32
CA THR A 125 2.74 -8.46 15.57
C THR A 125 4.01 -9.24 15.89
N SER A 126 3.87 -10.47 16.34
CA SER A 126 5.02 -11.35 16.58
C SER A 126 5.77 -11.74 15.30
N TYR A 127 5.14 -11.61 14.13
CA TYR A 127 5.74 -11.94 12.83
C TYR A 127 6.22 -10.70 12.02
N GLY A 128 6.04 -9.48 12.56
CA GLY A 128 6.31 -8.22 11.88
C GLY A 128 5.27 -7.17 12.21
N TRP A 129 4.49 -6.74 11.25
CA TRP A 129 3.35 -5.85 11.45
C TRP A 129 2.25 -6.10 10.42
N SER A 130 1.06 -5.62 10.70
CA SER A 130 -0.07 -5.67 9.78
C SER A 130 -0.75 -4.31 9.69
N THR A 131 -1.47 -4.09 8.62
CA THR A 131 -2.28 -2.90 8.43
C THR A 131 -3.55 -3.22 7.67
N GLU A 132 -4.59 -2.48 8.00
CA GLU A 132 -5.86 -2.43 7.28
C GLU A 132 -6.10 -1.01 6.79
N ILE A 133 -6.52 -0.89 5.54
CA ILE A 133 -6.78 0.36 4.85
C ILE A 133 -8.19 0.30 4.27
N ALA A 134 -8.95 1.37 4.46
CA ALA A 134 -10.27 1.56 3.86
C ALA A 134 -10.30 2.86 3.07
N ILE A 135 -10.55 2.76 1.76
CA ILE A 135 -10.61 3.90 0.84
C ILE A 135 -12.02 3.97 0.26
N PRO A 136 -12.89 4.87 0.75
CA PRO A 136 -14.21 5.07 0.19
C PRO A 136 -14.13 5.59 -1.25
N PHE A 137 -14.91 5.02 -2.18
CA PHE A 137 -14.90 5.48 -3.58
C PHE A 137 -15.29 6.96 -3.73
N LYS A 138 -16.17 7.48 -2.86
CA LYS A 138 -16.51 8.90 -2.81
C LYS A 138 -15.34 9.83 -2.52
N SER A 139 -14.22 9.29 -2.03
CA SER A 139 -13.00 10.04 -1.74
C SER A 139 -12.07 10.16 -2.94
N LEU A 140 -12.41 9.51 -4.06
CA LEU A 140 -11.65 9.49 -5.28
C LEU A 140 -12.47 10.09 -6.43
N SER A 141 -11.81 10.80 -7.33
CA SER A 141 -12.37 11.06 -8.65
C SER A 141 -12.02 9.88 -9.55
N PHE A 142 -12.97 9.38 -10.30
CA PHE A 142 -12.78 8.27 -11.24
C PHE A 142 -13.63 8.46 -12.48
N ASP A 143 -13.29 7.76 -13.56
CA ASP A 143 -14.08 7.74 -14.77
C ASP A 143 -15.16 6.63 -14.64
N PRO A 144 -16.46 6.99 -14.62
CA PRO A 144 -17.53 6.01 -14.48
C PRO A 144 -17.67 5.07 -15.67
N GLU A 145 -17.08 5.41 -16.82
CA GLU A 145 -17.07 4.58 -18.03
C GLU A 145 -15.90 3.57 -18.05
N THR A 146 -15.00 3.65 -17.04
CA THR A 146 -13.83 2.78 -16.96
C THR A 146 -14.06 1.65 -15.96
N ASP A 147 -14.16 0.41 -16.46
CA ASP A 147 -14.32 -0.80 -15.63
C ASP A 147 -13.02 -1.32 -15.04
N VAL A 148 -11.87 -0.79 -15.45
CA VAL A 148 -10.55 -1.26 -15.07
C VAL A 148 -9.73 -0.13 -14.49
N TRP A 149 -9.27 -0.31 -13.25
CA TRP A 149 -8.39 0.63 -12.56
C TRP A 149 -6.95 0.10 -12.53
N GLY A 150 -5.99 1.00 -12.67
CA GLY A 150 -4.59 0.66 -12.37
C GLY A 150 -4.40 0.53 -10.86
N PHE A 151 -3.67 -0.51 -10.45
CA PHE A 151 -3.40 -0.76 -9.03
C PHE A 151 -1.99 -1.31 -8.83
N ASN A 152 -1.30 -0.83 -7.81
CA ASN A 152 -0.04 -1.41 -7.34
C ASN A 152 0.13 -1.20 -5.84
N VAL A 153 0.91 -2.06 -5.22
CA VAL A 153 1.28 -1.94 -3.81
C VAL A 153 2.79 -2.04 -3.63
N PHE A 154 3.29 -1.32 -2.63
CA PHE A 154 4.70 -1.25 -2.30
C PHE A 154 4.88 -1.44 -0.80
N ARG A 155 5.98 -2.06 -0.43
CA ARG A 155 6.49 -2.07 0.93
C ARG A 155 7.92 -1.55 0.94
N TYR A 156 8.22 -0.70 1.90
CA TYR A 156 9.58 -0.26 2.18
C TYR A 156 10.06 -0.80 3.52
N ILE A 157 11.25 -1.39 3.53
CA ILE A 157 11.93 -1.87 4.72
C ILE A 157 13.14 -0.96 4.91
N SER A 158 12.98 0.02 5.81
CA SER A 158 13.88 1.16 5.96
C SER A 158 15.32 0.73 6.29
N ARG A 159 15.49 -0.16 7.28
CA ARG A 159 16.83 -0.62 7.71
C ARG A 159 17.60 -1.35 6.60
N LYS A 160 16.90 -1.89 5.60
CA LYS A 160 17.50 -2.60 4.46
C LYS A 160 17.58 -1.75 3.20
N ASN A 161 17.04 -0.52 3.24
CA ASN A 161 16.81 0.32 2.06
C ASN A 161 16.14 -0.47 0.91
N GLU A 162 15.25 -1.39 1.27
CA GLU A 162 14.59 -2.28 0.34
C GLU A 162 13.18 -1.78 0.04
N LEU A 163 12.89 -1.57 -1.24
CA LEU A 163 11.55 -1.30 -1.75
C LEU A 163 11.13 -2.49 -2.59
N ILE A 164 9.98 -3.05 -2.26
CA ILE A 164 9.35 -4.12 -3.04
C ILE A 164 8.02 -3.65 -3.62
N SER A 165 7.63 -4.22 -4.74
CA SER A 165 6.33 -3.98 -5.37
C SER A 165 5.72 -5.28 -5.88
N TRP A 166 4.39 -5.26 -6.03
CA TRP A 166 3.68 -6.36 -6.68
C TRP A 166 3.94 -6.39 -8.18
N ILE A 167 3.93 -5.21 -8.82
CA ILE A 167 4.13 -5.11 -10.26
C ILE A 167 5.39 -4.30 -10.51
N THR A 168 6.25 -4.80 -11.38
CA THR A 168 7.36 -4.04 -11.93
C THR A 168 6.87 -3.09 -13.01
N ARG A 169 7.66 -2.07 -13.36
CA ARG A 169 7.34 -1.08 -14.38
C ARG A 169 6.97 -1.66 -15.76
N ASN A 170 7.29 -2.93 -16.00
CA ASN A 170 7.09 -3.62 -17.28
C ASN A 170 5.92 -4.61 -17.26
N GLN A 171 5.19 -4.74 -16.16
CA GLN A 171 4.04 -5.65 -16.07
C GLN A 171 2.75 -4.84 -15.99
N GLU A 172 1.90 -4.98 -16.99
CA GLU A 172 0.52 -4.55 -16.93
C GLU A 172 -0.28 -5.59 -16.14
N SER A 173 -0.89 -5.22 -15.03
CA SER A 173 -1.87 -6.07 -14.38
C SER A 173 -3.20 -5.34 -14.27
N ASN A 174 -4.22 -5.99 -14.75
CA ASN A 174 -5.60 -5.59 -14.57
C ASN A 174 -6.17 -6.40 -13.42
N ILE A 175 -6.79 -5.74 -12.45
CA ILE A 175 -7.63 -6.39 -11.45
C ILE A 175 -9.05 -6.29 -12.02
N SER A 176 -9.54 -7.40 -12.54
CA SER A 176 -10.95 -7.56 -12.94
C SER A 176 -11.75 -8.16 -11.80
#